data_d58e8f05abcc1e2573e0db660a4077e6
#
_entry.id   d58e8f05abcc1e2573e0db660a4077e6
#
_cell.length_a   1.000
_cell.length_b   1.000
_cell.length_c   1.000
_cell.angle_alpha   90.00
_cell.angle_beta   90.00
_cell.angle_gamma   90.00
#
_symmetry.space_group_name_H-M   'P 1'
#
loop_
_entity.id
_entity.type
_entity.pdbx_description
1 polymer ?
#
loop_
_entity_poly.entity_id
_entity_poly.type
_entity_poly.pdbx_seq_one_letter_code
_entity_poly.pdbx_strand_id
1 'polypeptide(L)'
;MFTEAFRELRQRPGRMAATLIAIAVSVGFLVGISMFVRTQGTALGKEQAVATSKADVVVYSADTETNPKDITQGIRDTPGVRTVDIVQSTTMAASHGRDSTMIDVHKTPAEPFRWSSVTSGNWPSGPGQIALSKAAAENLHVSVGDTVDITGKNIKVVGITDDADALQTAPAYSSEDVSQFPDTWIVKAKDGTTPEQLVTNLEKTLPTVKGAPEFNVTKGQGSTIETAADHQKKTVTDLAQ
;
A
#
# COMPACT_ATOMS: atom_id res chain seq x y z
N MET A 1 40.01 38.89 -23.66
CA MET A 1 38.64 38.35 -23.88
C MET A 1 37.75 38.43 -22.65
N PHE A 2 38.12 38.00 -21.46
CA PHE A 2 37.27 38.06 -20.27
C PHE A 2 36.97 39.49 -19.78
N THR A 3 37.90 40.43 -19.92
CA THR A 3 37.75 41.82 -19.49
C THR A 3 36.78 42.66 -20.34
N GLU A 4 36.65 42.37 -21.61
CA GLU A 4 35.66 43.01 -22.49
C GLU A 4 34.25 42.51 -22.23
N ALA A 5 34.09 41.18 -22.00
CA ALA A 5 32.81 40.59 -21.65
C ALA A 5 32.27 41.17 -20.32
N PHE A 6 33.14 41.41 -19.33
CA PHE A 6 32.77 42.04 -18.06
C PHE A 6 32.36 43.49 -18.18
N ARG A 7 32.96 44.23 -19.15
CA ARG A 7 32.64 45.63 -19.43
C ARG A 7 31.28 45.78 -20.12
N GLU A 8 30.95 44.90 -21.03
CA GLU A 8 29.63 44.83 -21.72
C GLU A 8 28.52 44.43 -20.75
N LEU A 9 28.77 43.50 -19.82
CA LEU A 9 27.88 43.13 -18.75
C LEU A 9 27.46 44.29 -17.84
N ARG A 10 28.39 45.21 -17.57
CA ARG A 10 28.17 46.39 -16.70
C ARG A 10 27.37 47.50 -17.39
N GLN A 11 27.34 47.52 -18.73
CA GLN A 11 26.63 48.56 -19.51
C GLN A 11 25.13 48.25 -19.71
N ARG A 12 24.65 47.01 -19.49
CA ARG A 12 23.25 46.62 -19.67
C ARG A 12 22.74 45.73 -18.53
N PRO A 13 22.63 46.25 -17.31
CA PRO A 13 22.28 45.43 -16.12
C PRO A 13 20.89 44.79 -16.22
N GLY A 14 19.94 45.41 -16.94
CA GLY A 14 18.58 44.85 -17.09
C GLY A 14 18.53 43.55 -17.90
N ARG A 15 19.40 43.39 -18.92
CA ARG A 15 19.45 42.14 -19.70
C ARG A 15 20.05 41.01 -18.88
N MET A 16 21.04 41.31 -18.04
CA MET A 16 21.65 40.36 -17.14
C MET A 16 20.66 39.87 -16.07
N ALA A 17 19.93 40.82 -15.46
CA ALA A 17 18.91 40.49 -14.49
C ALA A 17 17.82 39.59 -15.11
N ALA A 18 17.35 39.90 -16.32
CA ALA A 18 16.37 39.10 -17.02
C ALA A 18 16.86 37.65 -17.30
N THR A 19 18.13 37.51 -17.73
CA THR A 19 18.72 36.17 -17.98
C THR A 19 18.88 35.40 -16.69
N LEU A 20 19.35 36.01 -15.60
CA LEU A 20 19.48 35.38 -14.29
C LEU A 20 18.13 34.93 -13.73
N ILE A 21 17.10 35.80 -13.87
CA ILE A 21 15.73 35.43 -13.47
C ILE A 21 15.21 34.25 -14.29
N ALA A 22 15.42 34.27 -15.62
CA ALA A 22 15.00 33.17 -16.47
C ALA A 22 15.67 31.85 -16.09
N ILE A 23 16.98 31.88 -15.81
CA ILE A 23 17.72 30.69 -15.35
C ILE A 23 17.22 30.26 -13.98
N ALA A 24 17.04 31.18 -13.04
CA ALA A 24 16.55 30.84 -11.69
C ALA A 24 15.14 30.22 -11.72
N VAL A 25 14.24 30.77 -12.54
CA VAL A 25 12.89 30.21 -12.73
C VAL A 25 12.96 28.81 -13.38
N SER A 26 13.79 28.62 -14.39
CA SER A 26 13.94 27.33 -15.08
C SER A 26 14.51 26.26 -14.15
N VAL A 27 15.55 26.61 -13.38
CA VAL A 27 16.14 25.66 -12.39
C VAL A 27 15.19 25.42 -11.26
N GLY A 28 14.52 26.46 -10.73
CA GLY A 28 13.50 26.30 -9.68
C GLY A 28 12.34 25.42 -10.11
N PHE A 29 11.87 25.55 -11.35
CA PHE A 29 10.82 24.72 -11.92
C PHE A 29 11.25 23.24 -12.06
N LEU A 30 12.47 22.99 -12.57
CA LEU A 30 13.04 21.63 -12.66
C LEU A 30 13.19 20.97 -11.29
N VAL A 31 13.69 21.70 -10.30
CA VAL A 31 13.80 21.20 -8.92
C VAL A 31 12.43 20.95 -8.33
N GLY A 32 11.48 21.86 -8.51
CA GLY A 32 10.10 21.71 -8.06
C GLY A 32 9.42 20.49 -8.65
N ILE A 33 9.52 20.28 -9.96
CA ILE A 33 8.98 19.06 -10.62
C ILE A 33 9.67 17.81 -10.09
N SER A 34 11.00 17.82 -9.95
CA SER A 34 11.75 16.66 -9.47
C SER A 34 11.35 16.28 -8.03
N MET A 35 11.14 17.27 -7.16
CA MET A 35 10.63 17.04 -5.80
C MET A 35 9.19 16.53 -5.83
N PHE A 36 8.32 17.11 -6.64
CA PHE A 36 6.95 16.69 -6.78
C PHE A 36 6.84 15.23 -7.26
N VAL A 37 7.56 14.86 -8.31
CA VAL A 37 7.57 13.48 -8.84
C VAL A 37 8.10 12.48 -7.79
N ARG A 38 9.16 12.83 -7.05
CA ARG A 38 9.69 11.98 -5.98
C ARG A 38 8.68 11.82 -4.83
N THR A 39 8.03 12.91 -4.43
CA THR A 39 7.03 12.87 -3.36
C THR A 39 5.83 12.03 -3.76
N GLN A 40 5.32 12.20 -4.99
CA GLN A 40 4.23 11.39 -5.55
C GLN A 40 4.63 9.91 -5.65
N GLY A 41 5.79 9.61 -6.20
CA GLY A 41 6.28 8.23 -6.33
C GLY A 41 6.49 7.54 -4.98
N THR A 42 6.97 8.27 -3.96
CA THR A 42 7.15 7.72 -2.61
C THR A 42 5.81 7.47 -1.92
N ALA A 43 4.83 8.34 -2.11
CA ALA A 43 3.51 8.21 -1.51
C ALA A 43 2.74 7.03 -2.13
N LEU A 44 2.68 6.94 -3.47
CA LEU A 44 2.06 5.81 -4.19
C LEU A 44 2.76 4.48 -3.87
N GLY A 45 4.09 4.46 -3.79
CA GLY A 45 4.85 3.28 -3.39
C GLY A 45 4.55 2.83 -1.95
N LYS A 46 4.32 3.78 -1.03
CA LYS A 46 3.91 3.45 0.34
C LYS A 46 2.49 2.87 0.40
N GLU A 47 1.54 3.42 -0.33
CA GLU A 47 0.17 2.90 -0.38
C GLU A 47 0.15 1.46 -0.89
N GLN A 48 0.87 1.16 -1.98
CA GLN A 48 0.97 -0.20 -2.51
C GLN A 48 1.78 -1.14 -1.60
N ALA A 49 2.81 -0.62 -0.93
CA ALA A 49 3.65 -1.41 -0.03
C ALA A 49 2.97 -1.75 1.30
N VAL A 50 1.98 -0.97 1.74
CA VAL A 50 1.29 -1.19 3.02
C VAL A 50 0.63 -2.57 3.07
N ALA A 51 -0.09 -2.96 2.03
CA ALA A 51 -0.77 -4.25 1.95
C ALA A 51 0.19 -5.46 2.03
N THR A 52 1.44 -5.28 1.60
CA THR A 52 2.47 -6.33 1.62
C THR A 52 3.50 -6.15 2.73
N SER A 53 3.37 -5.08 3.53
CA SER A 53 4.39 -4.66 4.52
C SER A 53 4.68 -5.70 5.61
N LYS A 54 3.71 -6.53 5.94
CA LYS A 54 3.85 -7.60 6.96
C LYS A 54 4.13 -8.98 6.36
N ALA A 55 4.22 -9.11 5.04
CA ALA A 55 4.55 -10.36 4.38
C ALA A 55 6.06 -10.65 4.42
N ASP A 56 6.43 -11.91 4.60
CA ASP A 56 7.82 -12.37 4.45
C ASP A 56 8.14 -12.64 2.99
N VAL A 57 7.15 -13.12 2.23
CA VAL A 57 7.22 -13.34 0.79
C VAL A 57 5.92 -12.87 0.14
N VAL A 58 6.04 -12.30 -1.05
CA VAL A 58 4.91 -11.87 -1.89
C VAL A 58 4.96 -12.64 -3.19
N VAL A 59 3.83 -13.19 -3.59
CA VAL A 59 3.64 -13.93 -4.84
C VAL A 59 2.70 -13.12 -5.73
N TYR A 60 3.14 -12.81 -6.92
CA TYR A 60 2.34 -12.14 -7.96
C TYR A 60 2.02 -13.13 -9.07
N SER A 61 0.79 -13.09 -9.58
CA SER A 61 0.38 -13.82 -10.76
C SER A 61 -0.13 -12.85 -11.82
N ALA A 62 0.41 -12.94 -13.02
CA ALA A 62 -0.06 -12.13 -14.15
C ALA A 62 -1.30 -12.73 -14.84
N ASP A 63 -1.70 -13.93 -14.48
CA ASP A 63 -2.80 -14.66 -15.10
C ASP A 63 -4.09 -14.57 -14.28
N THR A 64 -5.17 -14.29 -14.96
CA THR A 64 -6.53 -14.19 -14.41
C THR A 64 -7.39 -15.43 -14.69
N GLU A 65 -6.87 -16.43 -15.41
CA GLU A 65 -7.64 -17.62 -15.79
C GLU A 65 -7.58 -18.73 -14.73
N THR A 66 -6.49 -18.79 -13.95
CA THR A 66 -6.36 -19.79 -12.89
C THR A 66 -7.19 -19.42 -11.68
N ASN A 67 -7.91 -20.40 -11.12
CA ASN A 67 -8.73 -20.17 -9.93
C ASN A 67 -7.84 -19.76 -8.75
N PRO A 68 -8.07 -18.59 -8.14
CA PRO A 68 -7.27 -18.10 -7.00
C PRO A 68 -7.23 -19.07 -5.81
N LYS A 69 -8.24 -19.93 -5.66
CA LYS A 69 -8.28 -20.94 -4.60
C LYS A 69 -7.23 -22.03 -4.80
N ASP A 70 -7.00 -22.43 -6.05
CA ASP A 70 -6.00 -23.46 -6.38
C ASP A 70 -4.59 -22.94 -6.15
N ILE A 71 -4.33 -21.68 -6.52
CA ILE A 71 -3.06 -20.97 -6.24
C ILE A 71 -2.86 -20.86 -4.72
N THR A 72 -3.87 -20.42 -3.99
CA THR A 72 -3.82 -20.29 -2.52
C THR A 72 -3.53 -21.62 -1.86
N GLN A 73 -4.14 -22.71 -2.35
CA GLN A 73 -3.89 -24.05 -1.83
C GLN A 73 -2.46 -24.50 -2.14
N GLY A 74 -1.98 -24.30 -3.36
CA GLY A 74 -0.59 -24.61 -3.74
C GLY A 74 0.44 -23.86 -2.89
N ILE A 75 0.20 -22.58 -2.60
CA ILE A 75 1.03 -21.81 -1.68
C ILE A 75 0.99 -22.42 -0.28
N ARG A 76 -0.21 -22.73 0.23
CA ARG A 76 -0.41 -23.28 1.58
C ARG A 76 0.28 -24.62 1.78
N ASP A 77 0.30 -25.46 0.75
CA ASP A 77 0.93 -26.79 0.78
C ASP A 77 2.45 -26.72 0.61
N THR A 78 3.00 -25.57 0.27
CA THR A 78 4.46 -25.38 0.11
C THR A 78 5.18 -25.51 1.46
N PRO A 79 6.27 -26.30 1.54
CA PRO A 79 7.07 -26.43 2.75
C PRO A 79 7.60 -25.07 3.21
N GLY A 80 7.45 -24.78 4.53
CA GLY A 80 7.90 -23.52 5.13
C GLY A 80 6.84 -22.41 5.16
N VAL A 81 5.66 -22.60 4.57
CA VAL A 81 4.54 -21.66 4.68
C VAL A 81 3.82 -21.85 6.01
N ARG A 82 3.70 -20.79 6.81
CA ARG A 82 2.88 -20.76 8.03
C ARG A 82 1.45 -20.36 7.71
N THR A 83 1.26 -19.30 6.96
CA THR A 83 -0.05 -18.83 6.52
C THR A 83 0.07 -18.02 5.23
N VAL A 84 -1.02 -17.95 4.50
CA VAL A 84 -1.17 -17.17 3.25
C VAL A 84 -2.50 -16.44 3.28
N ASP A 85 -2.49 -15.20 2.77
CA ASP A 85 -3.69 -14.41 2.51
C ASP A 85 -3.61 -13.78 1.12
N ILE A 86 -4.75 -13.30 0.62
CA ILE A 86 -4.88 -12.70 -0.70
C ILE A 86 -5.10 -11.20 -0.53
N VAL A 87 -4.28 -10.40 -1.18
CA VAL A 87 -4.51 -8.95 -1.27
C VAL A 87 -5.60 -8.70 -2.31
N GLN A 88 -6.67 -8.08 -1.87
CA GLN A 88 -7.76 -7.65 -2.76
C GLN A 88 -8.11 -6.21 -2.43
N SER A 89 -8.15 -5.37 -3.45
CA SER A 89 -8.69 -4.02 -3.33
C SER A 89 -9.43 -3.59 -4.58
N THR A 90 -10.32 -2.63 -4.41
CA THR A 90 -11.03 -1.99 -5.51
C THR A 90 -11.46 -0.58 -5.12
N THR A 91 -11.29 0.36 -6.04
CA THR A 91 -11.69 1.75 -5.81
C THR A 91 -13.16 1.94 -6.14
N MET A 92 -13.92 2.49 -5.21
CA MET A 92 -15.36 2.73 -5.32
C MET A 92 -15.73 4.13 -4.83
N ALA A 93 -16.83 4.66 -5.33
CA ALA A 93 -17.46 5.85 -4.78
C ALA A 93 -18.33 5.46 -3.58
N ALA A 94 -18.16 6.17 -2.48
CA ALA A 94 -19.04 6.10 -1.31
C ALA A 94 -19.75 7.43 -1.12
N SER A 95 -21.02 7.41 -0.69
CA SER A 95 -21.78 8.62 -0.43
C SER A 95 -22.66 8.50 0.82
N HIS A 96 -22.90 9.66 1.43
CA HIS A 96 -23.85 9.80 2.54
C HIS A 96 -24.55 11.17 2.42
N GLY A 97 -25.84 11.17 2.15
CA GLY A 97 -26.58 12.39 1.89
C GLY A 97 -26.07 13.14 0.66
N ARG A 98 -25.43 14.30 0.84
CA ARG A 98 -24.82 15.11 -0.23
C ARG A 98 -23.32 14.95 -0.34
N ASP A 99 -22.71 14.29 0.63
CA ASP A 99 -21.27 14.11 0.69
C ASP A 99 -20.89 12.84 -0.06
N SER A 100 -19.75 12.90 -0.76
CA SER A 100 -19.20 11.75 -1.48
C SER A 100 -17.67 11.78 -1.46
N THR A 101 -17.08 10.59 -1.44
CA THR A 101 -15.62 10.43 -1.52
C THR A 101 -15.28 9.13 -2.26
N MET A 102 -14.09 9.10 -2.85
CA MET A 102 -13.54 7.86 -3.39
C MET A 102 -12.85 7.09 -2.27
N ILE A 103 -13.20 5.83 -2.15
CA ILE A 103 -12.59 4.91 -1.17
C ILE A 103 -11.90 3.77 -1.89
N ASP A 104 -10.79 3.31 -1.33
CA ASP A 104 -10.13 2.07 -1.75
C ASP A 104 -10.54 0.96 -0.78
N VAL A 105 -11.47 0.13 -1.23
CA VAL A 105 -12.03 -0.94 -0.40
C VAL A 105 -11.12 -2.16 -0.49
N HIS A 106 -10.48 -2.49 0.62
CA HIS A 106 -9.68 -3.69 0.80
C HIS A 106 -10.51 -4.81 1.40
N LYS A 107 -10.26 -6.04 0.98
CA LYS A 107 -10.65 -7.18 1.81
C LYS A 107 -9.88 -7.10 3.11
N THR A 108 -10.56 -7.20 4.25
CA THR A 108 -9.93 -7.16 5.57
C THR A 108 -8.89 -8.27 5.69
N PRO A 109 -7.58 -7.95 5.83
CA PRO A 109 -6.55 -8.96 5.93
C PRO A 109 -6.70 -9.79 7.20
N ALA A 110 -6.41 -11.10 7.10
CA ALA A 110 -6.30 -11.96 8.26
C ALA A 110 -5.04 -11.66 9.07
N GLU A 111 -5.06 -11.96 10.38
CA GLU A 111 -3.81 -11.94 11.15
C GLU A 111 -2.85 -13.03 10.62
N PRO A 112 -1.55 -12.78 10.54
CA PRO A 112 -0.78 -11.61 11.06
C PRO A 112 -0.56 -10.49 10.04
N PHE A 113 -1.28 -10.45 8.92
CA PHE A 113 -1.05 -9.50 7.83
C PHE A 113 -1.74 -8.15 8.01
N ARG A 114 -2.56 -8.00 9.03
CA ARG A 114 -3.30 -6.78 9.29
C ARG A 114 -2.36 -5.62 9.61
N TRP A 115 -2.38 -4.58 8.78
CA TRP A 115 -1.48 -3.41 8.89
C TRP A 115 -2.11 -2.20 9.57
N SER A 116 -3.44 -2.18 9.69
CA SER A 116 -4.20 -1.09 10.28
C SER A 116 -4.85 -1.53 11.59
N SER A 117 -5.26 -0.58 12.41
CA SER A 117 -5.95 -0.81 13.69
C SER A 117 -7.31 -0.11 13.69
N VAL A 118 -8.30 -0.71 14.37
CA VAL A 118 -9.60 -0.07 14.59
C VAL A 118 -9.50 0.85 15.80
N THR A 119 -9.82 2.14 15.62
CA THR A 119 -9.84 3.15 16.69
C THR A 119 -11.22 3.27 17.33
N SER A 120 -12.28 2.93 16.60
CA SER A 120 -13.65 2.92 17.09
C SER A 120 -14.46 1.81 16.41
N GLY A 121 -15.31 1.11 17.16
CA GLY A 121 -16.10 -0.01 16.65
C GLY A 121 -15.30 -1.30 16.47
N ASN A 122 -15.56 -2.03 15.42
CA ASN A 122 -14.98 -3.35 15.15
C ASN A 122 -14.61 -3.52 13.66
N TRP A 123 -13.80 -4.51 13.36
CA TRP A 123 -13.60 -4.97 11.99
C TRP A 123 -14.91 -5.55 11.43
N PRO A 124 -15.17 -5.40 10.12
CA PRO A 124 -16.29 -6.06 9.45
C PRO A 124 -16.20 -7.58 9.65
N SER A 125 -17.33 -8.20 10.05
CA SER A 125 -17.42 -9.63 10.33
C SER A 125 -18.44 -10.36 9.45
N GLY A 126 -19.18 -9.62 8.63
CA GLY A 126 -20.21 -10.18 7.75
C GLY A 126 -20.53 -9.26 6.58
N PRO A 127 -21.37 -9.74 5.64
CA PRO A 127 -21.77 -8.97 4.47
C PRO A 127 -22.51 -7.69 4.85
N GLY A 128 -22.40 -6.68 3.99
CA GLY A 128 -23.05 -5.39 4.20
C GLY A 128 -22.44 -4.55 5.32
N GLN A 129 -21.22 -4.86 5.77
CA GLN A 129 -20.46 -4.12 6.78
C GLN A 129 -19.18 -3.56 6.17
N ILE A 130 -18.78 -2.36 6.64
CA ILE A 130 -17.54 -1.71 6.24
C ILE A 130 -16.89 -1.03 7.45
N ALA A 131 -15.56 -1.05 7.49
CA ALA A 131 -14.78 -0.13 8.30
C ALA A 131 -14.18 0.93 7.39
N LEU A 132 -14.26 2.19 7.78
CA LEU A 132 -13.75 3.33 7.03
C LEU A 132 -12.49 3.87 7.71
N SER A 133 -11.53 4.37 6.93
CA SER A 133 -10.49 5.20 7.52
C SER A 133 -11.08 6.47 8.14
N LYS A 134 -10.36 7.07 9.06
CA LYS A 134 -10.76 8.33 9.69
C LYS A 134 -11.06 9.40 8.63
N ALA A 135 -10.22 9.53 7.61
CA ALA A 135 -10.41 10.49 6.52
C ALA A 135 -11.70 10.22 5.72
N ALA A 136 -12.01 8.96 5.39
CA ALA A 136 -13.26 8.62 4.71
C ALA A 136 -14.49 8.96 5.55
N ALA A 137 -14.45 8.66 6.84
CA ALA A 137 -15.55 8.95 7.77
C ALA A 137 -15.77 10.47 7.95
N GLU A 138 -14.69 11.25 8.04
CA GLU A 138 -14.75 12.71 8.13
C GLU A 138 -15.31 13.32 6.82
N ASN A 139 -14.87 12.86 5.65
CA ASN A 139 -15.36 13.34 4.37
C ASN A 139 -16.85 13.05 4.13
N LEU A 140 -17.35 11.94 4.66
CA LEU A 140 -18.76 11.53 4.54
C LEU A 140 -19.61 12.01 5.72
N HIS A 141 -19.02 12.63 6.73
CA HIS A 141 -19.68 13.03 7.99
C HIS A 141 -20.44 11.88 8.66
N VAL A 142 -19.79 10.70 8.74
CA VAL A 142 -20.38 9.49 9.34
C VAL A 142 -19.58 8.98 10.54
N SER A 143 -20.27 8.23 11.38
CA SER A 143 -19.73 7.57 12.57
C SER A 143 -20.06 6.08 12.56
N VAL A 144 -19.49 5.31 13.50
CA VAL A 144 -19.87 3.90 13.69
C VAL A 144 -21.37 3.79 13.99
N GLY A 145 -22.05 2.96 13.23
CA GLY A 145 -23.49 2.75 13.29
C GLY A 145 -24.26 3.35 12.13
N ASP A 146 -23.71 4.37 11.47
CA ASP A 146 -24.32 4.99 10.29
C ASP A 146 -24.26 4.07 9.07
N THR A 147 -24.93 4.48 8.00
CA THR A 147 -25.00 3.74 6.74
C THR A 147 -24.51 4.63 5.61
N VAL A 148 -23.66 4.10 4.75
CA VAL A 148 -23.18 4.75 3.53
C VAL A 148 -23.70 4.02 2.30
N ASP A 149 -23.94 4.75 1.23
CA ASP A 149 -24.21 4.16 -0.07
C ASP A 149 -22.90 3.89 -0.80
N ILE A 150 -22.69 2.66 -1.21
CA ILE A 150 -21.57 2.24 -2.07
C ILE A 150 -22.15 1.55 -3.30
N THR A 151 -22.03 2.20 -4.44
CA THR A 151 -22.55 1.69 -5.73
C THR A 151 -24.04 1.27 -5.69
N GLY A 152 -24.89 2.05 -5.01
CA GLY A 152 -26.32 1.82 -4.87
C GLY A 152 -26.71 0.81 -3.80
N LYS A 153 -25.77 0.40 -2.94
CA LYS A 153 -26.01 -0.49 -1.80
C LYS A 153 -25.77 0.23 -0.48
N ASN A 154 -26.72 0.11 0.42
CA ASN A 154 -26.59 0.61 1.78
C ASN A 154 -25.70 -0.32 2.61
N ILE A 155 -24.53 0.16 3.01
CA ILE A 155 -23.53 -0.58 3.77
C ILE A 155 -23.37 0.06 5.15
N LYS A 156 -23.42 -0.75 6.21
CA LYS A 156 -23.30 -0.28 7.59
C LYS A 156 -21.85 -0.03 7.98
N VAL A 157 -21.54 1.15 8.50
CA VAL A 157 -20.24 1.48 9.07
C VAL A 157 -20.13 0.83 10.46
N VAL A 158 -19.22 -0.14 10.59
CA VAL A 158 -19.03 -0.89 11.85
C VAL A 158 -17.73 -0.56 12.57
N GLY A 159 -16.81 0.14 11.89
CA GLY A 159 -15.55 0.55 12.49
C GLY A 159 -14.93 1.75 11.80
N ILE A 160 -14.05 2.43 12.52
CA ILE A 160 -13.17 3.48 12.02
C ILE A 160 -11.73 3.05 12.26
N THR A 161 -10.88 3.20 11.27
CA THR A 161 -9.47 2.79 11.32
C THR A 161 -8.51 3.98 11.35
N ASP A 162 -7.28 3.72 11.79
CA ASP A 162 -6.19 4.71 11.95
C ASP A 162 -5.28 4.82 10.72
N ASP A 163 -5.76 4.40 9.56
CA ASP A 163 -4.97 4.50 8.34
C ASP A 163 -4.55 5.95 8.07
N ALA A 164 -3.32 6.10 7.62
CA ALA A 164 -2.85 7.40 7.15
C ALA A 164 -3.66 7.85 5.92
N ASP A 165 -3.83 9.15 5.78
CA ASP A 165 -4.50 9.74 4.62
C ASP A 165 -3.76 9.34 3.34
N ALA A 166 -4.50 8.72 2.42
CA ALA A 166 -4.03 8.44 1.09
C ALA A 166 -4.19 9.70 0.21
N LEU A 167 -3.32 9.85 -0.79
CA LEU A 167 -3.31 11.06 -1.63
C LEU A 167 -4.54 11.19 -2.51
N GLN A 168 -5.19 10.10 -2.87
CA GLN A 168 -6.30 10.10 -3.85
C GLN A 168 -7.55 9.40 -3.36
N THR A 169 -7.40 8.33 -2.59
CA THR A 169 -8.50 7.50 -2.10
C THR A 169 -8.31 7.19 -0.63
N ALA A 170 -9.39 7.20 0.11
CA ALA A 170 -9.35 6.89 1.54
C ALA A 170 -9.53 5.38 1.75
N PRO A 171 -8.67 4.70 2.53
CA PRO A 171 -8.81 3.27 2.80
C PRO A 171 -10.14 2.93 3.48
N ALA A 172 -10.66 1.76 3.09
CA ALA A 172 -11.84 1.14 3.70
C ALA A 172 -11.68 -0.38 3.69
N TYR A 173 -12.41 -1.09 4.53
CA TYR A 173 -12.25 -2.54 4.69
C TYR A 173 -13.60 -3.24 4.69
N SER A 174 -13.69 -4.36 3.96
CA SER A 174 -14.84 -5.25 3.91
C SER A 174 -14.43 -6.68 4.28
N SER A 175 -15.36 -7.45 4.83
CA SER A 175 -15.15 -8.90 5.03
C SER A 175 -15.40 -9.72 3.77
N GLU A 176 -16.02 -9.12 2.75
CA GLU A 176 -16.34 -9.78 1.48
C GLU A 176 -15.17 -9.70 0.50
N ASP A 177 -15.13 -10.63 -0.44
CA ASP A 177 -14.21 -10.55 -1.57
C ASP A 177 -14.56 -9.33 -2.44
N VAL A 178 -13.57 -8.47 -2.66
CA VAL A 178 -13.74 -7.21 -3.39
C VAL A 178 -13.19 -7.27 -4.82
N SER A 179 -12.41 -8.30 -5.15
CA SER A 179 -11.91 -8.58 -6.48
C SER A 179 -12.17 -10.03 -6.87
N GLN A 180 -12.61 -10.26 -8.11
CA GLN A 180 -12.80 -11.60 -8.67
C GLN A 180 -11.47 -12.20 -9.17
N PHE A 181 -10.50 -11.36 -9.47
CA PHE A 181 -9.21 -11.73 -10.05
C PHE A 181 -8.07 -11.14 -9.22
N PRO A 182 -7.84 -11.65 -8.01
CA PRO A 182 -6.68 -11.23 -7.23
C PRO A 182 -5.40 -11.71 -7.91
N ASP A 183 -4.41 -10.87 -7.91
CA ASP A 183 -3.09 -11.10 -8.52
C ASP A 183 -1.95 -11.20 -7.51
N THR A 184 -2.24 -10.97 -6.24
CA THR A 184 -1.22 -10.83 -5.20
C THR A 184 -1.56 -11.67 -3.98
N TRP A 185 -0.64 -12.56 -3.58
CA TRP A 185 -0.69 -13.35 -2.34
C TRP A 185 0.43 -12.93 -1.41
N ILE A 186 0.11 -12.82 -0.14
CA ILE A 186 1.04 -12.50 0.93
C ILE A 186 1.24 -13.72 1.83
N VAL A 187 2.50 -14.03 2.10
CA VAL A 187 2.88 -15.29 2.76
C VAL A 187 3.74 -15.01 3.98
N LYS A 188 3.44 -15.69 5.09
CA LYS A 188 4.26 -15.74 6.30
C LYS A 188 5.01 -17.07 6.35
N ALA A 189 6.30 -16.99 6.66
CA ALA A 189 7.15 -18.16 6.87
C ALA A 189 6.85 -18.85 8.21
N LYS A 190 7.07 -20.15 8.29
CA LYS A 190 7.19 -20.87 9.57
C LYS A 190 8.46 -20.49 10.29
N ASP A 191 8.43 -20.59 11.61
CA ASP A 191 9.61 -20.39 12.44
C ASP A 191 10.77 -21.29 11.98
N GLY A 192 11.95 -20.72 11.81
CA GLY A 192 13.12 -21.40 11.29
C GLY A 192 13.24 -21.47 9.75
N THR A 193 12.27 -20.98 9.00
CA THR A 193 12.34 -20.85 7.53
C THR A 193 12.68 -19.41 7.18
N THR A 194 13.77 -19.20 6.46
CA THR A 194 14.12 -17.84 5.99
C THR A 194 13.28 -17.44 4.77
N PRO A 195 13.06 -16.15 4.52
CA PRO A 195 12.36 -15.69 3.32
C PRO A 195 12.98 -16.22 2.02
N GLU A 196 14.31 -16.34 1.97
CA GLU A 196 15.03 -16.87 0.80
C GLU A 196 14.71 -18.36 0.57
N GLN A 197 14.67 -19.14 1.63
CA GLN A 197 14.28 -20.55 1.55
C GLN A 197 12.82 -20.70 1.12
N LEU A 198 11.95 -19.83 1.63
CA LEU A 198 10.53 -19.84 1.27
C LEU A 198 10.33 -19.46 -0.19
N VAL A 199 11.03 -18.44 -0.71
CA VAL A 199 11.03 -18.09 -2.15
C VAL A 199 11.41 -19.30 -2.98
N THR A 200 12.54 -19.95 -2.66
CA THR A 200 13.02 -21.15 -3.40
C THR A 200 11.99 -22.29 -3.36
N ASN A 201 11.32 -22.51 -2.24
CA ASN A 201 10.30 -23.55 -2.12
C ASN A 201 9.05 -23.22 -2.95
N LEU A 202 8.60 -21.97 -2.93
CA LEU A 202 7.45 -21.51 -3.73
C LEU A 202 7.73 -21.58 -5.23
N GLU A 203 8.92 -21.16 -5.69
CA GLU A 203 9.34 -21.26 -7.09
C GLU A 203 9.36 -22.71 -7.60
N LYS A 204 9.58 -23.69 -6.72
CA LYS A 204 9.52 -25.12 -7.07
C LYS A 204 8.09 -25.66 -7.07
N THR A 205 7.25 -25.22 -6.16
CA THR A 205 5.89 -25.77 -5.95
C THR A 205 4.87 -25.13 -6.89
N LEU A 206 4.92 -23.82 -7.10
CA LEU A 206 3.91 -23.10 -7.87
C LEU A 206 3.78 -23.57 -9.33
N PRO A 207 4.85 -23.88 -10.07
CA PRO A 207 4.72 -24.42 -11.43
C PRO A 207 3.99 -25.76 -11.52
N THR A 208 3.81 -26.46 -10.41
CA THR A 208 3.06 -27.73 -10.35
C THR A 208 1.56 -27.54 -10.18
N VAL A 209 1.11 -26.34 -9.86
CA VAL A 209 -0.32 -26.01 -9.74
C VAL A 209 -0.95 -26.06 -11.12
N LYS A 210 -2.02 -26.83 -11.28
CA LYS A 210 -2.70 -27.02 -12.56
C LYS A 210 -3.19 -25.70 -13.14
N GLY A 211 -2.78 -25.40 -14.38
CA GLY A 211 -3.10 -24.14 -15.04
C GLY A 211 -2.26 -22.98 -14.54
N ALA A 212 -1.15 -23.29 -13.86
CA ALA A 212 -0.30 -22.28 -13.25
C ALA A 212 0.27 -21.30 -14.29
N PRO A 213 0.04 -20.01 -14.07
CA PRO A 213 0.65 -18.94 -14.85
C PRO A 213 2.11 -18.75 -14.47
N GLU A 214 2.74 -17.78 -15.12
CA GLU A 214 4.02 -17.25 -14.64
C GLU A 214 3.82 -16.57 -13.29
N PHE A 215 4.51 -17.05 -12.27
CA PHE A 215 4.54 -16.44 -10.94
C PHE A 215 5.82 -15.62 -10.78
N ASN A 216 5.69 -14.45 -10.20
CA ASN A 216 6.81 -13.69 -9.68
C ASN A 216 6.78 -13.78 -8.15
N VAL A 217 7.82 -14.37 -7.58
CA VAL A 217 7.96 -14.57 -6.14
C VAL A 217 9.05 -13.62 -5.63
N THR A 218 8.69 -12.73 -4.73
CA THR A 218 9.62 -11.73 -4.17
C THR A 218 9.63 -11.77 -2.66
N LYS A 219 10.75 -11.34 -2.06
CA LYS A 219 10.82 -11.15 -0.61
C LYS A 219 9.95 -9.97 -0.20
N GLY A 220 9.14 -10.17 0.82
CA GLY A 220 8.37 -9.12 1.48
C GLY A 220 9.22 -8.33 2.49
N GLN A 221 8.63 -7.31 3.07
CA GLN A 221 9.30 -6.45 4.07
C GLN A 221 9.05 -6.89 5.51
N GLY A 222 8.15 -7.85 5.74
CA GLY A 222 7.71 -8.25 7.08
C GLY A 222 8.82 -8.71 7.99
N SER A 223 9.72 -9.57 7.51
CA SER A 223 10.86 -10.06 8.28
C SER A 223 11.88 -8.97 8.59
N THR A 224 12.09 -8.01 7.69
CA THR A 224 13.01 -6.89 7.89
C THR A 224 12.49 -5.93 8.96
N ILE A 225 11.19 -5.67 8.96
CA ILE A 225 10.53 -4.79 9.94
C ILE A 225 10.53 -5.44 11.34
N GLU A 226 10.20 -6.73 11.43
CA GLU A 226 10.23 -7.47 12.70
C GLU A 226 11.65 -7.53 13.28
N THR A 227 12.66 -7.82 12.46
CA THR A 227 14.07 -7.84 12.89
C THR A 227 14.54 -6.47 13.37
N ALA A 228 14.16 -5.39 12.68
CA ALA A 228 14.49 -4.02 13.11
C ALA A 228 13.82 -3.65 14.44
N ALA A 229 12.56 -4.04 14.64
CA ALA A 229 11.84 -3.82 15.90
C ALA A 229 12.46 -4.61 17.06
N ASP A 230 12.90 -5.84 16.83
CA ASP A 230 13.55 -6.68 17.84
C ASP A 230 14.95 -6.13 18.20
N HIS A 231 15.71 -5.65 17.24
CA HIS A 231 16.98 -4.96 17.50
C HIS A 231 16.77 -3.70 18.32
N GLN A 232 15.74 -2.91 18.03
CA GLN A 232 15.44 -1.70 18.79
C GLN A 232 15.01 -2.01 20.22
N LYS A 233 14.19 -3.04 20.45
CA LYS A 233 13.81 -3.52 21.77
C LYS A 233 15.02 -3.99 22.56
N LYS A 234 15.91 -4.77 21.95
CA LYS A 234 17.12 -5.29 22.59
C LYS A 234 18.05 -4.15 23.01
N THR A 235 18.27 -3.16 22.13
CA THR A 235 19.08 -1.98 22.42
C THR A 235 18.52 -1.17 23.59
N VAL A 236 17.21 -0.99 23.67
CA VAL A 236 16.56 -0.28 24.78
C VAL A 236 16.68 -1.07 26.10
N THR A 237 16.59 -2.40 26.05
CA THR A 237 16.75 -3.26 27.24
C THR A 237 18.20 -3.26 27.76
N ASP A 238 19.18 -3.28 26.84
CA ASP A 238 20.62 -3.25 27.20
C ASP A 238 21.05 -1.88 27.72
N LEU A 239 20.36 -0.79 27.40
CA LEU A 239 20.62 0.56 27.93
C LEU A 239 19.94 0.81 29.30
N ALA A 240 19.02 -0.06 29.71
CA ALA A 240 18.27 0.04 30.96
C ALA A 240 18.88 -0.82 32.11
N GLN A 241 19.97 -1.52 31.85
CA GLN A 241 20.78 -2.24 32.83
C GLN A 241 22.08 -1.46 33.16
#